data_a5b116b7615ee69d872e8546ad9dbc23
#
_entry.id   a5b116b7615ee69d872e8546ad9dbc23
#
_cell.length_a   1.000
_cell.length_b   1.000
_cell.length_c   1.000
_cell.angle_alpha   90.00
_cell.angle_beta   90.00
_cell.angle_gamma   90.00
#
_symmetry.space_group_name_H-M   'P 1'
#
loop_
_entity.id
_entity.type
_entity.pdbx_description
1 polymer ?
#
loop_
_entity_poly.entity_id
_entity_poly.type
_entity_poly.pdbx_seq_one_letter_code
_entity_poly.pdbx_strand_id
1 'polypeptide(L)'
;QRIENGMKRAVMLFERAEYWEERGRSALLHAKYKERPDVRWRRIKKIEADLRKAEKTIAQSQKYLTMWRAESLDLNMAKLISSHDHISACFPLDTYPRPAEKSQYEGSRSLWSALDDDIITTEQAREIAIRCHERQIQHQQRWVNHYQNRLNYERAMLDESGGVVTRTQDFEPGGQVFSRGEWLTIIRVNKSNGAVSSVTTPNYSFLGYSGTMKVTPDRITDYKAPSAEEAAVASQAAKR
;
A
#
# COMPACT_ATOMS: atom_id res chain seq x y z
N GLN A 1 53.64 3.90 -19.61
CA GLN A 1 52.40 4.71 -19.51
C GLN A 1 51.25 4.21 -20.42
N ARG A 2 51.49 3.91 -21.74
CA ARG A 2 50.46 3.41 -22.67
C ARG A 2 49.98 1.99 -22.30
N ILE A 3 50.88 1.09 -21.94
CA ILE A 3 50.58 -0.27 -21.47
C ILE A 3 49.85 -0.23 -20.14
N GLU A 4 50.30 0.59 -19.21
CA GLU A 4 49.71 0.75 -17.88
C GLU A 4 48.27 1.28 -17.94
N ASN A 5 48.03 2.26 -18.82
CA ASN A 5 46.66 2.77 -19.07
C ASN A 5 45.78 1.71 -19.73
N GLY A 6 46.33 0.87 -20.61
CA GLY A 6 45.64 -0.27 -21.21
C GLY A 6 45.22 -1.30 -20.15
N MET A 7 46.12 -1.66 -19.23
CA MET A 7 45.83 -2.59 -18.13
C MET A 7 44.79 -2.01 -17.16
N LYS A 8 44.90 -0.75 -16.76
CA LYS A 8 43.88 -0.10 -15.89
C LYS A 8 42.50 -0.11 -16.55
N ARG A 9 42.45 0.18 -17.86
CA ARG A 9 41.18 0.11 -18.60
C ARG A 9 40.62 -1.30 -18.68
N ALA A 10 41.45 -2.33 -18.86
CA ALA A 10 41.03 -3.73 -18.88
C ALA A 10 40.45 -4.14 -17.51
N VAL A 11 41.11 -3.85 -16.39
CA VAL A 11 40.64 -4.13 -15.05
C VAL A 11 39.27 -3.45 -14.80
N MET A 12 39.14 -2.16 -15.11
CA MET A 12 37.90 -1.42 -14.97
C MET A 12 36.75 -2.03 -15.81
N LEU A 13 37.04 -2.56 -17.00
CA LEU A 13 36.07 -3.21 -17.84
C LEU A 13 35.64 -4.57 -17.27
N PHE A 14 36.56 -5.35 -16.69
CA PHE A 14 36.25 -6.60 -15.99
C PHE A 14 35.35 -6.34 -14.77
N GLU A 15 35.69 -5.41 -13.90
CA GLU A 15 34.88 -5.03 -12.73
C GLU A 15 33.48 -4.58 -13.14
N ARG A 16 33.40 -3.82 -14.24
CA ARG A 16 32.11 -3.39 -14.80
C ARG A 16 31.27 -4.56 -15.36
N ALA A 17 31.93 -5.53 -15.98
CA ALA A 17 31.25 -6.74 -16.47
C ALA A 17 30.70 -7.57 -15.32
N GLU A 18 31.49 -7.85 -14.29
CA GLU A 18 31.03 -8.56 -13.07
C GLU A 18 29.86 -7.84 -12.40
N TYR A 19 29.93 -6.52 -12.27
CA TYR A 19 28.83 -5.72 -11.72
C TYR A 19 27.51 -5.91 -12.51
N TRP A 20 27.57 -5.87 -13.85
CA TRP A 20 26.38 -6.04 -14.67
C TRP A 20 25.85 -7.47 -14.67
N GLU A 21 26.72 -8.47 -14.61
CA GLU A 21 26.32 -9.87 -14.47
C GLU A 21 25.60 -10.13 -13.14
N GLU A 22 26.11 -9.58 -12.05
CA GLU A 22 25.47 -9.71 -10.74
C GLU A 22 24.13 -8.99 -10.71
N ARG A 23 24.05 -7.80 -11.27
CA ARG A 23 22.76 -7.09 -11.42
C ARG A 23 21.77 -7.87 -12.28
N GLY A 24 22.22 -8.50 -13.35
CA GLY A 24 21.37 -9.35 -14.19
C GLY A 24 20.82 -10.55 -13.41
N ARG A 25 21.67 -11.25 -12.67
CA ARG A 25 21.26 -12.37 -11.79
C ARG A 25 20.26 -11.92 -10.74
N SER A 26 20.54 -10.82 -10.06
CA SER A 26 19.66 -10.25 -9.03
C SER A 26 18.31 -9.83 -9.62
N ALA A 27 18.28 -9.26 -10.81
CA ALA A 27 17.04 -8.88 -11.51
C ALA A 27 16.18 -10.10 -11.84
N LEU A 28 16.79 -11.19 -12.31
CA LEU A 28 16.09 -12.46 -12.59
C LEU A 28 15.51 -13.10 -11.32
N LEU A 29 16.27 -13.12 -10.23
CA LEU A 29 15.80 -13.62 -8.93
C LEU A 29 14.63 -12.78 -8.42
N HIS A 30 14.73 -11.46 -8.55
CA HIS A 30 13.67 -10.53 -8.16
C HIS A 30 12.41 -10.70 -9.03
N ALA A 31 12.56 -10.94 -10.33
CA ALA A 31 11.44 -11.24 -11.22
C ALA A 31 10.70 -12.52 -10.77
N LYS A 32 11.44 -13.62 -10.57
CA LYS A 32 10.89 -14.89 -10.05
C LYS A 32 10.21 -14.71 -8.69
N TYR A 33 10.82 -13.93 -7.78
CA TYR A 33 10.22 -13.63 -6.48
C TYR A 33 8.87 -12.91 -6.62
N LYS A 34 8.77 -11.93 -7.54
CA LYS A 34 7.53 -11.18 -7.78
C LYS A 34 6.39 -12.03 -8.32
N GLU A 35 6.70 -13.13 -8.99
CA GLU A 35 5.71 -14.04 -9.57
C GLU A 35 5.18 -15.08 -8.59
N ARG A 36 5.80 -15.22 -7.43
CA ARG A 36 5.35 -16.16 -6.39
C ARG A 36 3.91 -15.87 -6.00
N PRO A 37 3.04 -16.90 -5.84
CA PRO A 37 1.64 -16.74 -5.48
C PRO A 37 1.40 -15.94 -4.20
N ASP A 38 2.22 -16.19 -3.16
CA ASP A 38 2.15 -15.48 -1.88
C ASP A 38 2.48 -13.99 -2.00
N VAL A 39 3.47 -13.64 -2.85
CA VAL A 39 3.86 -12.24 -3.11
C VAL A 39 2.78 -11.53 -3.94
N ARG A 40 2.24 -12.23 -4.95
CA ARG A 40 1.17 -11.74 -5.80
C ARG A 40 -0.11 -11.48 -5.00
N TRP A 41 -0.47 -12.38 -4.09
CA TRP A 41 -1.58 -12.22 -3.16
C TRP A 41 -1.47 -10.97 -2.29
N ARG A 42 -0.30 -10.73 -1.67
CA ARG A 42 -0.05 -9.52 -0.88
C ARG A 42 -0.17 -8.25 -1.71
N ARG A 43 0.28 -8.30 -2.97
CA ARG A 43 0.14 -7.19 -3.92
C ARG A 43 -1.32 -6.92 -4.23
N ILE A 44 -2.13 -7.95 -4.48
CA ILE A 44 -3.58 -7.84 -4.67
C ILE A 44 -4.21 -7.14 -3.47
N LYS A 45 -3.91 -7.58 -2.24
CA LYS A 45 -4.45 -6.96 -1.01
C LYS A 45 -4.07 -5.49 -0.87
N LYS A 46 -2.85 -5.13 -1.23
CA LYS A 46 -2.41 -3.73 -1.24
C LYS A 46 -3.18 -2.91 -2.28
N ILE A 47 -3.30 -3.39 -3.50
CA ILE A 47 -4.03 -2.70 -4.57
C ILE A 47 -5.51 -2.53 -4.21
N GLU A 48 -6.15 -3.55 -3.61
CA GLU A 48 -7.54 -3.45 -3.10
C GLU A 48 -7.68 -2.36 -2.03
N ALA A 49 -6.69 -2.19 -1.16
CA ALA A 49 -6.69 -1.12 -0.15
C ALA A 49 -6.51 0.26 -0.80
N ASP A 50 -5.60 0.38 -1.77
CA ASP A 50 -5.36 1.63 -2.50
C ASP A 50 -6.58 2.02 -3.34
N LEU A 51 -7.27 1.06 -3.97
CA LEU A 51 -8.53 1.26 -4.68
C LEU A 51 -9.62 1.83 -3.76
N ARG A 52 -9.86 1.18 -2.61
CA ARG A 52 -10.85 1.67 -1.62
C ARG A 52 -10.53 3.08 -1.14
N LYS A 53 -9.24 3.41 -0.97
CA LYS A 53 -8.80 4.76 -0.60
C LYS A 53 -9.13 5.78 -1.68
N ALA A 54 -8.87 5.46 -2.96
CA ALA A 54 -9.19 6.33 -4.08
C ALA A 54 -10.71 6.56 -4.21
N GLU A 55 -11.52 5.50 -4.10
CA GLU A 55 -12.99 5.57 -4.11
C GLU A 55 -13.53 6.42 -2.96
N LYS A 56 -12.99 6.24 -1.75
CA LYS A 56 -13.35 7.06 -0.59
C LYS A 56 -13.04 8.53 -0.81
N THR A 57 -11.91 8.84 -1.43
CA THR A 57 -11.52 10.23 -1.75
C THR A 57 -12.48 10.85 -2.78
N ILE A 58 -12.89 10.08 -3.80
CA ILE A 58 -13.90 10.53 -4.78
C ILE A 58 -15.24 10.84 -4.07
N ALA A 59 -15.72 9.91 -3.26
CA ALA A 59 -16.98 10.08 -2.53
C ALA A 59 -16.95 11.30 -1.60
N GLN A 60 -15.83 11.55 -0.92
CA GLN A 60 -15.66 12.73 -0.09
C GLN A 60 -15.64 14.02 -0.90
N SER A 61 -14.91 14.05 -2.02
CA SER A 61 -14.90 15.22 -2.92
C SER A 61 -16.28 15.50 -3.51
N GLN A 62 -17.05 14.48 -3.87
CA GLN A 62 -18.42 14.62 -4.33
C GLN A 62 -19.34 15.24 -3.25
N LYS A 63 -19.17 14.81 -1.99
CA LYS A 63 -19.90 15.38 -0.86
C LYS A 63 -19.60 16.88 -0.70
N TYR A 64 -18.34 17.26 -0.75
CA TYR A 64 -17.95 18.68 -0.68
C TYR A 64 -18.47 19.49 -1.89
N LEU A 65 -18.42 18.93 -3.10
CA LEU A 65 -19.01 19.57 -4.28
C LEU A 65 -20.49 19.89 -4.10
N THR A 66 -21.27 18.96 -3.50
CA THR A 66 -22.68 19.21 -3.21
C THR A 66 -22.86 20.37 -2.24
N MET A 67 -22.01 20.47 -1.21
CA MET A 67 -22.07 21.57 -0.25
C MET A 67 -21.68 22.91 -0.87
N TRP A 68 -20.58 22.95 -1.64
CA TRP A 68 -20.10 24.17 -2.30
C TRP A 68 -21.03 24.66 -3.42
N ARG A 69 -21.83 23.78 -4.02
CA ARG A 69 -22.81 24.11 -5.08
C ARG A 69 -24.18 24.50 -4.52
N ALA A 70 -24.39 24.44 -3.22
CA ALA A 70 -25.68 24.82 -2.63
C ALA A 70 -26.03 26.28 -2.96
N GLU A 71 -27.28 26.52 -3.34
CA GLU A 71 -27.78 27.88 -3.66
C GLU A 71 -27.78 28.79 -2.45
N SER A 72 -28.00 28.23 -1.25
CA SER A 72 -28.06 28.94 0.03
C SER A 72 -26.67 29.14 0.69
N LEU A 73 -25.58 29.05 -0.07
CA LEU A 73 -24.22 29.21 0.48
C LEU A 73 -23.97 30.66 0.88
N ASP A 74 -23.94 30.94 2.16
CA ASP A 74 -23.53 32.21 2.75
C ASP A 74 -22.08 32.17 3.25
N LEU A 75 -21.55 33.29 3.76
CA LEU A 75 -20.19 33.40 4.28
C LEU A 75 -19.95 32.48 5.48
N ASN A 76 -20.92 32.35 6.39
CA ASN A 76 -20.78 31.50 7.58
C ASN A 76 -20.71 30.02 7.19
N MET A 77 -21.55 29.61 6.26
CA MET A 77 -21.55 28.24 5.74
C MET A 77 -20.25 27.98 4.96
N ALA A 78 -19.77 28.90 4.15
CA ALA A 78 -18.50 28.76 3.43
C ALA A 78 -17.30 28.63 4.39
N LYS A 79 -17.26 29.44 5.46
CA LYS A 79 -16.25 29.29 6.54
C LYS A 79 -16.35 27.94 7.23
N LEU A 80 -17.56 27.47 7.53
CA LEU A 80 -17.77 26.16 8.17
C LEU A 80 -17.31 25.02 7.25
N ILE A 81 -17.68 25.02 5.98
CA ILE A 81 -17.25 23.98 5.02
C ILE A 81 -15.71 24.00 4.89
N SER A 82 -15.13 25.17 4.69
CA SER A 82 -13.67 25.30 4.46
C SER A 82 -12.84 24.90 5.68
N SER A 83 -13.37 25.01 6.90
CA SER A 83 -12.70 24.55 8.12
C SER A 83 -12.50 23.03 8.17
N HIS A 84 -13.32 22.25 7.44
CA HIS A 84 -13.25 20.78 7.36
C HIS A 84 -12.70 20.27 6.02
N ASP A 85 -12.78 21.09 4.97
CA ASP A 85 -12.37 20.74 3.61
C ASP A 85 -10.86 20.86 3.38
N HIS A 86 -10.19 21.71 4.17
CA HIS A 86 -8.73 21.89 4.17
C HIS A 86 -8.11 22.24 2.80
N ILE A 87 -8.87 22.89 1.90
CA ILE A 87 -8.32 23.39 0.64
C ILE A 87 -7.41 24.57 0.92
N SER A 88 -6.23 24.53 0.30
CA SER A 88 -5.27 25.62 0.32
C SER A 88 -4.98 26.11 -1.09
N ALA A 89 -4.85 27.40 -1.24
CA ALA A 89 -4.47 28.06 -2.50
C ALA A 89 -3.54 29.24 -2.19
N CYS A 90 -2.89 29.75 -3.22
CA CYS A 90 -2.06 30.93 -3.08
C CYS A 90 -2.87 32.19 -3.40
N PHE A 91 -2.77 33.21 -2.55
CA PHE A 91 -3.50 34.45 -2.65
C PHE A 91 -2.57 35.68 -2.68
N PRO A 92 -2.79 36.69 -3.53
CA PRO A 92 -3.77 36.65 -4.64
C PRO A 92 -3.55 35.44 -5.54
N LEU A 93 -4.59 34.98 -6.25
CA LEU A 93 -4.53 33.80 -7.12
C LEU A 93 -3.52 34.01 -8.26
N ASP A 94 -2.29 33.64 -8.03
CA ASP A 94 -1.24 33.71 -9.04
C ASP A 94 -1.46 32.66 -10.14
N THR A 95 -1.01 32.99 -11.34
CA THR A 95 -0.95 32.02 -12.44
C THR A 95 0.07 30.92 -12.13
N TYR A 96 -0.29 29.68 -12.40
CA TYR A 96 0.62 28.55 -12.29
C TYR A 96 1.21 28.19 -13.68
N PRO A 97 2.48 27.81 -13.82
CA PRO A 97 3.50 27.62 -12.78
C PRO A 97 4.03 28.96 -12.24
N ARG A 98 4.42 28.95 -10.96
CA ARG A 98 5.02 30.12 -10.31
C ARG A 98 6.42 30.41 -10.87
N PRO A 99 6.83 31.69 -10.90
CA PRO A 99 8.22 32.04 -11.19
C PRO A 99 9.21 31.30 -10.30
N ALA A 100 10.36 30.90 -10.84
CA ALA A 100 11.39 30.14 -10.11
C ALA A 100 11.93 30.87 -8.86
N GLU A 101 11.82 32.19 -8.82
CA GLU A 101 12.27 33.04 -7.70
C GLU A 101 11.35 32.97 -6.50
N LYS A 102 10.10 32.53 -6.68
CA LYS A 102 9.12 32.42 -5.59
C LYS A 102 8.96 30.97 -5.11
N SER A 103 9.00 30.80 -3.79
CA SER A 103 8.64 29.52 -3.19
C SER A 103 7.21 29.13 -3.60
N GLN A 104 6.99 27.84 -3.91
CA GLN A 104 5.66 27.31 -4.22
C GLN A 104 4.64 27.47 -3.06
N TYR A 105 5.13 27.72 -1.84
CA TYR A 105 4.31 27.91 -0.65
C TYR A 105 4.13 29.38 -0.27
N GLU A 106 4.79 30.31 -0.96
CA GLU A 106 4.67 31.74 -0.71
C GLU A 106 3.25 32.21 -1.01
N GLY A 107 2.63 32.88 -0.04
CA GLY A 107 1.22 33.30 -0.13
C GLY A 107 0.20 32.16 -0.07
N SER A 108 0.61 30.91 0.22
CA SER A 108 -0.34 29.81 0.39
C SER A 108 -1.14 29.98 1.70
N ARG A 109 -2.47 29.96 1.56
CA ARG A 109 -3.42 30.03 2.69
C ARG A 109 -4.52 28.99 2.51
N SER A 110 -5.18 28.61 3.62
CA SER A 110 -6.42 27.82 3.53
C SER A 110 -7.56 28.72 3.03
N LEU A 111 -8.59 28.10 2.41
CA LEU A 111 -9.80 28.85 2.07
C LEU A 111 -10.46 29.48 3.28
N TRP A 112 -10.43 28.76 4.41
CA TRP A 112 -10.96 29.29 5.67
C TRP A 112 -10.26 30.59 6.09
N SER A 113 -8.93 30.59 6.14
CA SER A 113 -8.14 31.78 6.51
C SER A 113 -8.34 32.94 5.53
N ALA A 114 -8.44 32.63 4.23
CA ALA A 114 -8.65 33.64 3.20
C ALA A 114 -10.05 34.28 3.27
N LEU A 115 -11.06 33.51 3.67
CA LEU A 115 -12.43 34.02 3.94
C LEU A 115 -12.51 34.78 5.27
N ASP A 116 -11.74 34.36 6.28
CA ASP A 116 -11.73 35.00 7.60
C ASP A 116 -11.04 36.37 7.58
N ASP A 117 -9.96 36.48 6.80
CA ASP A 117 -9.18 37.70 6.60
C ASP A 117 -9.77 38.61 5.48
N ASP A 118 -10.96 38.30 4.94
CA ASP A 118 -11.64 39.03 3.86
C ASP A 118 -10.78 39.20 2.58
N ILE A 119 -9.84 38.26 2.33
CA ILE A 119 -8.97 38.29 1.13
C ILE A 119 -9.73 37.86 -0.12
N ILE A 120 -10.72 36.95 0.04
CA ILE A 120 -11.58 36.45 -1.03
C ILE A 120 -13.05 36.53 -0.64
N THR A 121 -13.90 36.64 -1.65
CA THR A 121 -15.35 36.56 -1.47
C THR A 121 -15.82 35.11 -1.39
N THR A 122 -17.03 34.90 -0.86
CA THR A 122 -17.69 33.57 -0.84
C THR A 122 -17.77 32.94 -2.22
N GLU A 123 -18.06 33.74 -3.26
CA GLU A 123 -18.14 33.22 -4.63
C GLU A 123 -16.79 32.79 -5.19
N GLN A 124 -15.72 33.56 -4.91
CA GLN A 124 -14.36 33.15 -5.27
C GLN A 124 -13.93 31.87 -4.55
N ALA A 125 -14.27 31.73 -3.26
CA ALA A 125 -14.01 30.49 -2.53
C ALA A 125 -14.76 29.29 -3.12
N ARG A 126 -16.03 29.49 -3.49
CA ARG A 126 -16.87 28.50 -4.19
C ARG A 126 -16.21 28.00 -5.48
N GLU A 127 -15.81 28.93 -6.35
CA GLU A 127 -15.16 28.59 -7.62
C GLU A 127 -13.86 27.81 -7.44
N ILE A 128 -13.02 28.23 -6.48
CA ILE A 128 -11.77 27.56 -6.16
C ILE A 128 -12.02 26.14 -5.66
N ALA A 129 -12.97 25.97 -4.73
CA ALA A 129 -13.30 24.69 -4.14
C ALA A 129 -13.88 23.72 -5.18
N ILE A 130 -14.82 24.18 -6.00
CA ILE A 130 -15.42 23.38 -7.08
C ILE A 130 -14.32 22.87 -8.02
N ARG A 131 -13.46 23.78 -8.51
CA ARG A 131 -12.35 23.44 -9.41
C ARG A 131 -11.37 22.44 -8.77
N CYS A 132 -11.08 22.60 -7.48
CA CYS A 132 -10.19 21.71 -6.74
C CYS A 132 -10.78 20.30 -6.65
N HIS A 133 -12.04 20.16 -6.23
CA HIS A 133 -12.70 18.86 -6.13
C HIS A 133 -12.93 18.17 -7.46
N GLU A 134 -13.31 18.90 -8.51
CA GLU A 134 -13.43 18.32 -9.86
C GLU A 134 -12.10 17.76 -10.35
N ARG A 135 -11.00 18.50 -10.17
CA ARG A 135 -9.65 18.03 -10.50
C ARG A 135 -9.27 16.80 -9.67
N GLN A 136 -9.59 16.80 -8.38
CA GLN A 136 -9.32 15.68 -7.48
C GLN A 136 -10.07 14.43 -7.92
N ILE A 137 -11.35 14.54 -8.26
CA ILE A 137 -12.16 13.43 -8.76
C ILE A 137 -11.57 12.87 -10.06
N GLN A 138 -11.26 13.72 -11.03
CA GLN A 138 -10.64 13.29 -12.30
C GLN A 138 -9.29 12.57 -12.05
N HIS A 139 -8.48 13.09 -11.15
CA HIS A 139 -7.20 12.47 -10.77
C HIS A 139 -7.42 11.08 -10.16
N GLN A 140 -8.30 10.98 -9.18
CA GLN A 140 -8.58 9.71 -8.50
C GLN A 140 -9.27 8.69 -9.41
N GLN A 141 -10.13 9.13 -10.34
CA GLN A 141 -10.78 8.24 -11.31
C GLN A 141 -9.77 7.52 -12.21
N ARG A 142 -8.68 8.18 -12.60
CA ARG A 142 -7.59 7.54 -13.36
C ARG A 142 -6.92 6.44 -12.53
N TRP A 143 -6.72 6.67 -11.22
CA TRP A 143 -6.16 5.67 -10.33
C TRP A 143 -7.12 4.50 -10.08
N VAL A 144 -8.42 4.75 -9.93
CA VAL A 144 -9.45 3.70 -9.83
C VAL A 144 -9.37 2.77 -11.04
N ASN A 145 -9.38 3.32 -12.25
CA ASN A 145 -9.27 2.55 -13.49
C ASN A 145 -7.96 1.75 -13.56
N HIS A 146 -6.84 2.39 -13.17
CA HIS A 146 -5.53 1.71 -13.12
C HIS A 146 -5.53 0.54 -12.13
N TYR A 147 -6.05 0.74 -10.91
CA TYR A 147 -6.10 -0.31 -9.90
C TYR A 147 -7.03 -1.45 -10.29
N GLN A 148 -8.19 -1.17 -10.89
CA GLN A 148 -9.10 -2.19 -11.40
C GLN A 148 -8.45 -3.05 -12.48
N ASN A 149 -7.82 -2.44 -13.47
CA ASN A 149 -7.09 -3.17 -14.53
C ASN A 149 -5.96 -4.02 -13.94
N ARG A 150 -5.21 -3.44 -13.00
CA ARG A 150 -4.12 -4.16 -12.33
C ARG A 150 -4.63 -5.32 -11.48
N LEU A 151 -5.75 -5.18 -10.77
CA LEU A 151 -6.36 -6.26 -10.00
C LEU A 151 -6.82 -7.40 -10.89
N ASN A 152 -7.43 -7.10 -12.03
CA ASN A 152 -7.85 -8.12 -12.99
C ASN A 152 -6.65 -8.94 -13.49
N TYR A 153 -5.56 -8.27 -13.87
CA TYR A 153 -4.32 -8.93 -14.26
C TYR A 153 -3.71 -9.79 -13.14
N GLU A 154 -3.54 -9.22 -11.93
CA GLU A 154 -2.90 -9.95 -10.83
C GLU A 154 -3.73 -11.16 -10.38
N ARG A 155 -5.07 -11.07 -10.44
CA ARG A 155 -5.97 -12.18 -10.12
C ARG A 155 -5.88 -13.28 -11.16
N ALA A 156 -5.96 -12.95 -12.45
CA ALA A 156 -5.80 -13.92 -13.53
C ALA A 156 -4.48 -14.69 -13.41
N MET A 157 -3.37 -13.97 -13.24
CA MET A 157 -2.05 -14.57 -13.07
C MET A 157 -1.91 -15.40 -11.78
N LEU A 158 -2.65 -15.06 -10.72
CA LEU A 158 -2.69 -15.88 -9.51
C LEU A 158 -3.46 -17.17 -9.73
N ASP A 159 -4.58 -17.11 -10.44
CA ASP A 159 -5.41 -18.28 -10.77
C ASP A 159 -4.65 -19.25 -11.70
N GLU A 160 -3.93 -18.76 -12.70
CA GLU A 160 -3.03 -19.54 -13.56
C GLU A 160 -1.94 -20.27 -12.77
N SER A 161 -1.42 -19.65 -11.70
CA SER A 161 -0.41 -20.27 -10.83
C SER A 161 -0.98 -21.22 -9.76
N GLY A 162 -2.27 -21.59 -9.85
CA GLY A 162 -2.94 -22.50 -8.92
C GLY A 162 -3.43 -21.84 -7.62
N GLY A 163 -3.42 -20.52 -7.56
CA GLY A 163 -3.89 -19.77 -6.39
C GLY A 163 -2.93 -19.81 -5.18
N VAL A 164 -3.44 -19.42 -4.01
CA VAL A 164 -2.72 -19.57 -2.74
C VAL A 164 -3.28 -20.78 -2.02
N VAL A 165 -2.47 -21.80 -1.85
CA VAL A 165 -2.84 -23.11 -1.25
C VAL A 165 -3.50 -22.94 0.14
N THR A 166 -3.19 -21.90 0.85
CA THR A 166 -3.63 -21.68 2.24
C THR A 166 -5.06 -21.18 2.41
N ARG A 167 -5.79 -20.88 1.32
CA ARG A 167 -7.18 -20.41 1.40
C ARG A 167 -8.20 -21.47 1.79
N THR A 168 -7.87 -22.74 1.56
CA THR A 168 -8.79 -23.87 1.75
C THR A 168 -8.41 -24.76 2.91
N GLN A 169 -7.31 -24.48 3.61
CA GLN A 169 -6.84 -25.33 4.69
C GLN A 169 -7.32 -24.82 6.05
N ASP A 170 -8.00 -25.68 6.80
CA ASP A 170 -8.29 -25.46 8.20
C ASP A 170 -7.02 -25.75 9.00
N PHE A 171 -6.37 -24.69 9.47
CA PHE A 171 -5.23 -24.81 10.37
C PHE A 171 -5.67 -25.24 11.74
N GLU A 172 -4.95 -26.18 12.33
CA GLU A 172 -5.20 -26.70 13.68
C GLU A 172 -3.97 -26.48 14.56
N PRO A 173 -4.17 -26.18 15.87
CA PRO A 173 -3.07 -26.16 16.84
C PRO A 173 -2.38 -27.52 16.90
N GLY A 174 -1.07 -27.54 17.00
CA GLY A 174 -0.24 -28.76 16.93
C GLY A 174 0.19 -29.12 15.51
N GLY A 175 -0.50 -28.65 14.47
CA GLY A 175 -0.05 -28.82 13.08
C GLY A 175 1.20 -28.00 12.78
N GLN A 176 1.81 -28.26 11.62
CA GLN A 176 3.02 -27.56 11.19
C GLN A 176 2.78 -26.77 9.92
N VAL A 177 3.31 -25.55 9.88
CA VAL A 177 3.28 -24.67 8.69
C VAL A 177 4.70 -24.47 8.17
N PHE A 178 4.86 -24.53 6.85
CA PHE A 178 6.13 -24.22 6.20
C PHE A 178 6.16 -22.75 5.79
N SER A 179 7.13 -22.03 6.35
CA SER A 179 7.28 -20.59 6.07
C SER A 179 8.76 -20.20 6.09
N ARG A 180 9.21 -19.45 5.08
CA ARG A 180 10.61 -18.97 4.94
C ARG A 180 11.68 -20.08 5.06
N GLY A 181 11.39 -21.28 4.58
CA GLY A 181 12.34 -22.39 4.59
C GLY A 181 12.32 -23.24 5.86
N GLU A 182 11.45 -22.98 6.85
CA GLU A 182 11.35 -23.72 8.10
C GLU A 182 9.93 -24.25 8.36
N TRP A 183 9.83 -25.43 8.96
CA TRP A 183 8.61 -25.98 9.51
C TRP A 183 8.41 -25.46 10.92
N LEU A 184 7.27 -24.81 11.18
CA LEU A 184 6.93 -24.20 12.46
C LEU A 184 5.64 -24.80 13.00
N THR A 185 5.66 -25.27 14.26
CA THR A 185 4.48 -25.83 14.91
C THR A 185 3.48 -24.72 15.26
N ILE A 186 2.21 -24.93 14.97
CA ILE A 186 1.12 -24.01 15.29
C ILE A 186 0.80 -24.11 16.77
N ILE A 187 1.01 -23.04 17.51
CA ILE A 187 0.62 -22.91 18.92
C ILE A 187 -0.86 -22.50 19.01
N ARG A 188 -1.27 -21.56 18.16
CA ARG A 188 -2.63 -20.98 18.18
C ARG A 188 -3.05 -20.52 16.79
N VAL A 189 -4.32 -20.74 16.46
CA VAL A 189 -4.96 -20.19 15.26
C VAL A 189 -5.76 -18.94 15.62
N ASN A 190 -5.41 -17.81 15.03
CA ASN A 190 -6.10 -16.54 15.24
C ASN A 190 -7.13 -16.34 14.13
N LYS A 191 -8.40 -16.13 14.50
CA LYS A 191 -9.50 -15.89 13.56
C LYS A 191 -10.00 -14.45 13.68
N SER A 192 -10.40 -13.87 12.57
CA SER A 192 -11.07 -12.56 12.48
C SER A 192 -12.25 -12.70 11.51
N ASN A 193 -13.44 -12.34 11.95
CA ASN A 193 -14.66 -12.48 11.15
C ASN A 193 -14.88 -13.90 10.58
N GLY A 194 -14.58 -14.93 11.39
CA GLY A 194 -14.72 -16.35 10.99
C GLY A 194 -13.59 -16.90 10.11
N ALA A 195 -12.73 -16.06 9.54
CA ALA A 195 -11.59 -16.47 8.73
C ALA A 195 -10.28 -16.47 9.52
N VAL A 196 -9.35 -17.36 9.16
CA VAL A 196 -8.02 -17.37 9.77
C VAL A 196 -7.25 -16.11 9.37
N SER A 197 -6.90 -15.29 10.36
CA SER A 197 -6.11 -14.07 10.16
C SER A 197 -4.61 -14.32 10.27
N SER A 198 -4.20 -15.20 11.16
CA SER A 198 -2.80 -15.62 11.35
C SER A 198 -2.73 -16.90 12.20
N VAL A 199 -1.59 -17.56 12.16
CA VAL A 199 -1.24 -18.60 13.13
C VAL A 199 -0.10 -18.10 14.01
N THR A 200 -0.14 -18.43 15.30
CA THR A 200 0.96 -18.15 16.23
C THR A 200 1.88 -19.36 16.26
N THR A 201 3.16 -19.13 16.03
CA THR A 201 4.22 -20.16 15.99
C THR A 201 5.40 -19.72 16.84
N PRO A 202 6.35 -20.61 17.16
CA PRO A 202 7.67 -20.20 17.65
C PRO A 202 8.33 -19.25 16.63
N ASN A 203 9.30 -18.45 17.09
CA ASN A 203 10.12 -17.64 16.20
C ASN A 203 10.94 -18.53 15.24
N TYR A 204 11.33 -17.98 14.09
CA TYR A 204 12.26 -18.63 13.18
C TYR A 204 13.61 -18.90 13.88
N SER A 205 14.22 -20.05 13.60
CA SER A 205 15.50 -20.43 14.20
C SER A 205 16.62 -19.44 13.91
N PHE A 206 16.61 -18.83 12.71
CA PHE A 206 17.61 -17.83 12.28
C PHE A 206 17.53 -16.49 13.04
N LEU A 207 16.47 -16.23 13.80
CA LEU A 207 16.38 -15.00 14.61
C LEU A 207 17.22 -15.03 15.88
N GLY A 208 17.65 -16.23 16.32
CA GLY A 208 18.58 -16.39 17.44
C GLY A 208 18.02 -16.07 18.84
N TYR A 209 16.72 -15.80 18.97
CA TYR A 209 16.05 -15.58 20.26
C TYR A 209 14.73 -16.36 20.36
N SER A 210 14.41 -16.79 21.58
CA SER A 210 13.17 -17.51 21.86
C SER A 210 11.98 -16.55 21.91
N GLY A 211 10.82 -17.05 21.54
CA GLY A 211 9.57 -16.29 21.55
C GLY A 211 8.56 -16.83 20.56
N THR A 212 7.46 -16.13 20.42
CA THR A 212 6.41 -16.48 19.47
C THR A 212 6.16 -15.34 18.50
N MET A 213 5.74 -15.69 17.29
CA MET A 213 5.38 -14.73 16.26
C MET A 213 4.06 -15.09 15.58
N LYS A 214 3.48 -14.15 14.87
CA LYS A 214 2.29 -14.37 14.04
C LYS A 214 2.71 -14.52 12.58
N VAL A 215 2.34 -15.66 11.99
CA VAL A 215 2.53 -15.92 10.57
C VAL A 215 1.17 -15.81 9.90
N THR A 216 1.08 -14.93 8.91
CA THR A 216 -0.15 -14.73 8.12
C THR A 216 -0.27 -15.83 7.06
N PRO A 217 -1.51 -16.25 6.68
CA PRO A 217 -1.72 -17.34 5.71
C PRO A 217 -0.99 -17.15 4.37
N ASP A 218 -0.80 -15.90 3.94
CA ASP A 218 -0.06 -15.54 2.73
C ASP A 218 1.45 -15.85 2.78
N ARG A 219 2.00 -16.12 3.96
CA ARG A 219 3.41 -16.50 4.16
C ARG A 219 3.62 -18.00 4.35
N ILE A 220 2.53 -18.74 4.43
CA ILE A 220 2.55 -20.20 4.57
C ILE A 220 2.54 -20.80 3.18
N THR A 221 3.53 -21.61 2.86
CA THR A 221 3.64 -22.26 1.54
C THR A 221 3.24 -23.73 1.60
N ASP A 222 3.21 -24.34 2.79
CA ASP A 222 2.79 -25.72 2.98
C ASP A 222 2.27 -25.95 4.41
N TYR A 223 1.46 -27.00 4.62
CA TYR A 223 0.85 -27.33 5.90
C TYR A 223 0.79 -28.84 6.12
N LYS A 224 1.09 -29.28 7.33
CA LYS A 224 0.88 -30.64 7.80
C LYS A 224 -0.11 -30.63 8.96
N ALA A 225 -1.17 -31.41 8.83
CA ALA A 225 -2.12 -31.61 9.91
C ALA A 225 -1.46 -32.28 11.11
N PRO A 226 -1.88 -31.96 12.36
CA PRO A 226 -1.34 -32.60 13.55
C PRO A 226 -1.80 -34.07 13.60
N SER A 227 -0.97 -34.93 14.21
CA SER A 227 -1.44 -36.23 14.66
C SER A 227 -2.42 -36.07 15.84
N ALA A 228 -3.21 -37.10 16.15
CA ALA A 228 -4.18 -37.05 17.25
C ALA A 228 -3.50 -36.72 18.61
N GLU A 229 -2.27 -37.20 18.81
CA GLU A 229 -1.50 -36.92 20.03
C GLU A 229 -1.01 -35.49 20.11
N GLU A 230 -0.50 -34.92 18.98
CA GLU A 230 -0.04 -33.54 18.90
C GLU A 230 -1.20 -32.54 19.07
N ALA A 231 -2.38 -32.82 18.51
CA ALA A 231 -3.58 -32.02 18.70
C ALA A 231 -4.04 -32.01 20.17
N ALA A 232 -3.99 -33.14 20.85
CA ALA A 232 -4.35 -33.23 22.26
C ALA A 232 -3.40 -32.42 23.17
N VAL A 233 -2.07 -32.52 22.94
CA VAL A 233 -1.06 -31.76 23.68
C VAL A 233 -1.20 -30.26 23.44
N ALA A 234 -1.41 -29.84 22.20
CA ALA A 234 -1.59 -28.43 21.85
C ALA A 234 -2.87 -27.83 22.45
N SER A 235 -3.96 -28.60 22.51
CA SER A 235 -5.22 -28.18 23.15
C SER A 235 -5.09 -28.00 24.68
N GLN A 236 -4.24 -28.79 25.35
CA GLN A 236 -3.95 -28.59 26.76
C GLN A 236 -3.05 -27.38 27.03
N ALA A 237 -2.08 -27.12 26.17
CA ALA A 237 -1.20 -25.95 26.26
C ALA A 237 -1.92 -24.61 26.01
N ALA A 238 -2.95 -24.61 25.19
CA ALA A 238 -3.75 -23.42 24.88
C ALA A 238 -4.73 -23.01 26.00
N LYS A 239 -4.96 -23.87 27.00
CA LYS A 239 -5.84 -23.62 28.16
C LYS A 239 -5.09 -23.07 29.38
N ARG A 240 -3.76 -23.02 29.34
CA ARG A 240 -2.89 -22.39 30.34
C ARG A 240 -2.50 -20.98 29.90
#